data_41fef451ea7e12e10d0738c1321bb589
#
_entry.id   41fef451ea7e12e10d0738c1321bb589
#
_cell.length_a   1.000
_cell.length_b   1.000
_cell.length_c   1.000
_cell.angle_alpha   90.00
_cell.angle_beta   90.00
_cell.angle_gamma   90.00
#
_symmetry.space_group_name_H-M   'P 1'
#
loop_
_entity.id
_entity.type
_entity.pdbx_description
1 polymer ?
#
loop_
_entity_poly.entity_id
_entity_poly.type
_entity_poly.pdbx_seq_one_letter_code
_entity_poly.pdbx_strand_id
1 'polypeptide(L)'
;MNTTTKVNDLTNQSNSSSKMHDYRAHLRTITNGLVEMAKAAGRTQFTNNQLLRECYNLIDAELMTYDQWKEQGAYVRRGEHAYLFWGSPVTSETGVRYCPVEFKFCRAQVRFK
;
A
#
# COMPACT_ATOMS: atom_id res chain seq x y z
N MET A 1 -19.88 -13.15 3.89
CA MET A 1 -19.39 -12.98 4.01
C MET A 1 -19.01 -12.80 3.87
N ASN A 2 -19.51 -12.51 4.17
CA ASN A 2 -19.01 -12.15 4.28
C ASN A 2 -18.80 -11.97 4.29
N THR A 3 -19.06 -11.65 4.93
CA THR A 3 -18.63 -11.26 5.20
C THR A 3 -18.57 -10.94 5.20
N THR A 4 -18.98 -10.57 5.53
CA THR A 4 -18.68 -10.11 5.79
C THR A 4 -18.80 -9.79 5.81
N THR A 5 -19.12 -9.46 6.08
CA THR A 5 -18.94 -9.07 6.39
C THR A 5 -19.15 -8.86 6.57
N LYS A 6 -19.42 -8.59 6.92
CA LYS A 6 -19.29 -8.30 7.40
C LYS A 6 -19.24 -7.98 7.70
N VAL A 7 -19.64 -7.69 7.99
CA VAL A 7 -19.31 -7.32 8.54
C VAL A 7 -19.25 -6.79 8.75
N ASN A 8 -19.46 -6.38 9.09
CA ASN A 8 -19.17 -5.86 9.54
C ASN A 8 -19.10 -5.33 9.81
N ASP A 9 -19.29 -5.06 10.18
CA ASP A 9 -18.95 -4.61 10.71
C ASP A 9 -18.78 -4.33 11.22
N LEU A 10 -18.99 -4.04 11.59
CA LEU A 10 -18.59 -3.90 12.28
C LEU A 10 -18.14 -3.62 12.77
N THR A 11 -18.08 -3.43 13.06
CA THR A 11 -17.50 -3.40 13.73
C THR A 11 -16.81 -3.05 14.00
N ASN A 12 -16.22 -2.83 14.61
CA ASN A 12 -15.60 -2.38 15.14
C ASN A 12 -14.20 -2.04 15.24
N GLN A 13 -13.66 -1.78 16.13
CA GLN A 13 -12.47 -1.02 16.29
C GLN A 13 -11.27 -1.85 16.48
N SER A 14 -11.43 -2.91 17.10
CA SER A 14 -10.44 -3.97 17.15
C SER A 14 -10.15 -4.48 15.75
N ASN A 15 -10.97 -4.12 14.82
CA ASN A 15 -10.82 -4.53 13.43
C ASN A 15 -9.70 -3.82 12.70
N SER A 16 -9.18 -2.69 13.21
CA SER A 16 -8.14 -2.00 12.46
C SER A 16 -6.86 -2.82 12.40
N SER A 17 -6.51 -3.58 13.43
CA SER A 17 -5.36 -4.50 13.38
C SER A 17 -5.59 -5.61 12.36
N SER A 18 -6.79 -6.18 12.32
CA SER A 18 -7.15 -7.22 11.36
C SER A 18 -7.10 -6.70 9.94
N LYS A 19 -7.62 -5.49 9.72
CA LYS A 19 -7.58 -4.89 8.40
C LYS A 19 -6.15 -4.64 7.93
N MET A 20 -5.29 -4.17 8.82
CA MET A 20 -3.90 -3.96 8.48
C MET A 20 -3.21 -5.27 8.13
N HIS A 21 -3.54 -6.34 8.85
CA HIS A 21 -3.01 -7.66 8.55
C HIS A 21 -3.49 -8.13 7.16
N ASP A 22 -4.76 -7.87 6.83
CA ASP A 22 -5.32 -8.24 5.54
C ASP A 22 -4.67 -7.47 4.39
N TYR A 23 -4.44 -6.18 4.57
CA TYR A 23 -3.74 -5.37 3.58
C TYR A 23 -2.34 -5.91 3.35
N ARG A 24 -1.65 -6.26 4.42
CA ARG A 24 -0.30 -6.79 4.35
C ARG A 24 -0.27 -8.12 3.60
N ALA A 25 -1.19 -9.02 3.92
CA ALA A 25 -1.27 -10.32 3.26
C ALA A 25 -1.60 -10.16 1.78
N HIS A 26 -2.53 -9.27 1.48
CA HIS A 26 -2.92 -8.99 0.10
C HIS A 26 -1.74 -8.43 -0.70
N LEU A 27 -1.04 -7.44 -0.13
CA LEU A 27 0.11 -6.84 -0.79
C LEU A 27 1.22 -7.85 -1.00
N ARG A 28 1.44 -8.73 -0.03
CA ARG A 28 2.45 -9.79 -0.14
C ARG A 28 2.11 -10.73 -1.30
N THR A 29 0.84 -11.11 -1.42
CA THR A 29 0.41 -11.99 -2.52
C THR A 29 0.67 -11.35 -3.87
N ILE A 30 0.30 -10.08 -4.02
CA ILE A 30 0.53 -9.34 -5.25
C ILE A 30 2.03 -9.25 -5.54
N THR A 31 2.81 -8.87 -4.55
CA THR A 31 4.26 -8.69 -4.71
C THR A 31 4.93 -10.00 -5.11
N ASN A 32 4.57 -11.10 -4.44
CA ASN A 32 5.15 -12.40 -4.78
C ASN A 32 4.86 -12.78 -6.22
N GLY A 33 3.64 -12.55 -6.69
CA GLY A 33 3.28 -12.82 -8.07
C GLY A 33 4.09 -11.99 -9.06
N LEU A 34 4.26 -10.71 -8.75
CA LEU A 34 5.03 -9.81 -9.61
C LEU A 34 6.50 -10.21 -9.67
N VAL A 35 7.07 -10.62 -8.53
CA VAL A 35 8.45 -11.08 -8.47
C VAL A 35 8.64 -12.33 -9.33
N GLU A 36 7.70 -13.28 -9.24
CA GLU A 36 7.78 -14.50 -10.04
C GLU A 36 7.71 -14.18 -11.53
N MET A 37 6.82 -13.27 -11.92
CA MET A 37 6.71 -12.84 -13.31
C MET A 37 7.99 -12.15 -13.79
N ALA A 38 8.58 -11.31 -12.96
CA ALA A 38 9.81 -10.61 -13.32
C ALA A 38 10.96 -11.60 -13.51
N LYS A 39 11.07 -12.58 -12.62
CA LYS A 39 12.10 -13.61 -12.74
C LYS A 39 11.90 -14.44 -14.00
N ALA A 40 10.67 -14.81 -14.29
CA ALA A 40 10.36 -15.58 -15.50
C ALA A 40 10.71 -14.79 -16.76
N ALA A 41 10.65 -13.47 -16.71
CA ALA A 41 11.02 -12.60 -17.81
C ALA A 41 12.52 -12.32 -17.88
N GLY A 42 13.31 -12.92 -16.99
CA GLY A 42 14.76 -12.76 -16.98
C GLY A 42 15.26 -11.52 -16.28
N ARG A 43 14.40 -10.83 -15.54
CA ARG A 43 14.81 -9.62 -14.80
C ARG A 43 15.61 -10.02 -13.57
N THR A 44 16.69 -9.32 -13.31
CA THR A 44 17.57 -9.61 -12.16
C THR A 44 17.72 -8.44 -11.21
N GLN A 45 17.34 -7.24 -11.63
CA GLN A 45 17.46 -6.04 -10.81
C GLN A 45 16.15 -5.32 -10.74
N PHE A 46 15.54 -5.34 -9.55
CA PHE A 46 14.28 -4.65 -9.30
C PHE A 46 14.05 -4.61 -7.80
N THR A 47 13.24 -3.65 -7.36
CA THR A 47 12.72 -3.64 -5.99
C THR A 47 11.24 -4.01 -6.05
N ASN A 48 10.71 -4.44 -4.91
CA ASN A 48 9.29 -4.77 -4.82
C ASN A 48 8.41 -3.56 -5.17
N ASN A 49 8.78 -2.38 -4.67
CA ASN A 49 7.99 -1.18 -4.94
C ASN A 49 8.09 -0.75 -6.40
N GLN A 50 9.21 -1.00 -7.04
CA GLN A 50 9.33 -0.73 -8.48
C GLN A 50 8.36 -1.59 -9.27
N LEU A 51 8.26 -2.86 -8.93
CA LEU A 51 7.31 -3.76 -9.59
C LEU A 51 5.87 -3.32 -9.34
N LEU A 52 5.58 -2.85 -8.12
CA LEU A 52 4.26 -2.34 -7.79
C LEU A 52 3.92 -1.09 -8.61
N ARG A 53 4.88 -0.18 -8.75
CA ARG A 53 4.67 1.02 -9.59
C ARG A 53 4.34 0.62 -11.01
N GLU A 54 5.06 -0.34 -11.56
CA GLU A 54 4.81 -0.83 -12.92
C GLU A 54 3.42 -1.44 -13.01
N CYS A 55 3.06 -2.27 -12.03
CA CYS A 55 1.76 -2.93 -11.99
C CYS A 55 0.61 -1.93 -11.94
N TYR A 56 0.77 -0.87 -11.16
CA TYR A 56 -0.26 0.18 -11.01
C TYR A 56 -0.21 1.20 -12.13
N ASN A 57 0.76 1.11 -13.04
CA ASN A 57 0.99 2.08 -14.11
C ASN A 57 1.32 3.46 -13.53
N LEU A 58 2.19 3.48 -12.53
CA LEU A 58 2.57 4.69 -11.81
C LEU A 58 4.09 4.93 -11.82
N ILE A 59 4.77 4.50 -12.88
CA ILE A 59 6.23 4.55 -12.94
C ILE A 59 6.75 5.97 -12.72
N ASP A 60 6.14 6.94 -13.38
CA ASP A 60 6.59 8.34 -13.30
C ASP A 60 5.69 9.19 -12.40
N ALA A 61 4.79 8.57 -11.65
CA ALA A 61 3.85 9.31 -10.84
C ALA A 61 4.51 9.83 -9.57
N GLU A 62 4.12 11.03 -9.16
CA GLU A 62 4.50 11.57 -7.87
C GLU A 62 3.61 10.94 -6.82
N LEU A 63 4.20 10.20 -5.90
CA LEU A 63 3.48 9.44 -4.89
C LEU A 63 3.89 9.90 -3.50
N MET A 64 2.89 10.20 -2.67
CA MET A 64 3.12 10.57 -1.29
C MET A 64 2.01 10.02 -0.42
N THR A 65 2.31 9.89 0.87
CA THR A 65 1.29 9.51 1.84
C THR A 65 0.30 10.65 2.02
N TYR A 66 -0.83 10.34 2.68
CA TYR A 66 -1.84 11.35 3.00
C TYR A 66 -1.21 12.53 3.75
N ASP A 67 -0.41 12.23 4.77
CA ASP A 67 0.21 13.28 5.59
C ASP A 67 1.21 14.11 4.80
N GLN A 68 1.96 13.48 3.90
CA GLN A 68 2.91 14.20 3.07
C GLN A 68 2.21 15.16 2.12
N TRP A 69 1.10 14.73 1.52
CA TRP A 69 0.31 15.63 0.67
C TRP A 69 -0.27 16.78 1.48
N LYS A 70 -0.73 16.49 2.71
CA LYS A 70 -1.27 17.51 3.58
C LYS A 70 -0.23 18.58 3.89
N GLU A 71 1.01 18.18 4.11
CA GLU A 71 2.11 19.11 4.36
C GLU A 71 2.38 20.00 3.16
N GLN A 72 2.07 19.51 1.96
CA GLN A 72 2.22 20.29 0.73
C GLN A 72 1.03 21.20 0.45
N GLY A 73 0.04 21.20 1.32
CA GLY A 73 -1.16 22.02 1.12
C GLY A 73 -2.22 21.34 0.27
N ALA A 74 -2.10 20.03 0.09
CA ALA A 74 -3.04 19.29 -0.73
C ALA A 74 -3.90 18.36 0.12
N TYR A 75 -5.02 17.95 -0.42
CA TYR A 75 -5.89 16.97 0.24
C TYR A 75 -6.32 15.92 -0.77
N VAL A 76 -6.54 14.70 -0.27
CA VAL A 76 -6.99 13.60 -1.10
C VAL A 76 -8.46 13.79 -1.46
N ARG A 77 -8.78 13.64 -2.73
CA ARG A 77 -10.14 13.84 -3.20
C ARG A 77 -11.04 12.74 -2.63
N ARG A 78 -12.30 13.13 -2.40
CA ARG A 78 -13.28 12.20 -1.85
C ARG A 78 -13.47 11.02 -2.80
N GLY A 79 -13.51 9.82 -2.24
CA GLY A 79 -13.73 8.61 -3.02
C GLY A 79 -12.47 7.96 -3.57
N GLU A 80 -11.33 8.60 -3.41
CA GLU A 80 -10.07 8.02 -3.89
C GLU A 80 -9.56 6.96 -2.93
N HIS A 81 -8.91 5.96 -3.49
CA HIS A 81 -8.33 4.86 -2.73
C HIS A 81 -6.82 4.89 -2.84
N ALA A 82 -6.15 4.61 -1.74
CA ALA A 82 -4.70 4.60 -1.71
C ALA A 82 -4.15 3.41 -2.50
N TYR A 83 -2.96 3.60 -3.05
CA TYR A 83 -2.17 2.51 -3.60
C TYR A 83 -1.28 1.97 -2.49
N LEU A 84 -1.15 0.65 -2.42
CA LEU A 84 -0.37 -0.01 -1.37
C LEU A 84 1.06 -0.22 -1.82
N PHE A 85 1.99 0.15 -0.95
CA PHE A 85 3.42 -0.05 -1.17
C PHE A 85 4.05 -0.58 0.10
N TRP A 86 5.30 -1.03 0.00
CA TRP A 86 6.05 -1.42 1.18
C TRP A 86 6.81 -0.21 1.70
N GLY A 87 6.67 0.06 3.00
CA GLY A 87 7.43 1.12 3.66
C GLY A 87 8.83 0.67 4.01
N SER A 88 9.61 1.60 4.56
CA SER A 88 10.97 1.30 5.00
C SER A 88 10.93 0.32 6.18
N PRO A 89 11.94 -0.54 6.28
CA PRO A 89 11.98 -1.50 7.40
C PRO A 89 11.98 -0.80 8.75
N VAL A 90 11.20 -1.34 9.68
CA VAL A 90 11.16 -0.87 11.06
C VAL A 90 11.34 -2.08 11.97
N THR A 91 11.72 -1.82 13.24
CA THR A 91 11.90 -2.87 14.22
C THR A 91 10.84 -2.71 15.29
N SER A 92 10.10 -3.80 15.56
CA SER A 92 9.07 -3.80 16.60
C SER A 92 9.70 -3.77 18.00
N GLU A 93 8.86 -3.59 19.01
CA GLU A 93 9.31 -3.58 20.40
C GLU A 93 9.97 -4.90 20.79
N THR A 94 9.56 -5.99 20.15
CA THR A 94 10.12 -7.30 20.42
C THR A 94 11.35 -7.63 19.57
N GLY A 95 11.84 -6.66 18.80
CA GLY A 95 13.04 -6.83 18.01
C GLY A 95 12.83 -7.43 16.63
N VAL A 96 11.58 -7.65 16.22
CA VAL A 96 11.29 -8.21 14.90
C VAL A 96 11.36 -7.09 13.87
N ARG A 97 12.13 -7.33 12.80
CA ARG A 97 12.28 -6.36 11.70
C ARG A 97 11.27 -6.69 10.61
N TYR A 98 10.58 -5.68 10.13
CA TYR A 98 9.57 -5.88 9.08
C TYR A 98 9.37 -4.59 8.28
N CYS A 99 8.78 -4.72 7.09
CA CYS A 99 8.37 -3.58 6.26
C CYS A 99 6.87 -3.36 6.45
N PRO A 100 6.45 -2.19 6.93
CA PRO A 100 5.02 -1.90 7.06
C PRO A 100 4.40 -1.63 5.69
N VAL A 101 3.09 -1.74 5.61
CA VAL A 101 2.34 -1.31 4.44
C VAL A 101 2.25 0.21 4.47
N GLU A 102 2.50 0.84 3.32
CA GLU A 102 2.40 2.28 3.18
C GLU A 102 1.31 2.60 2.17
N PHE A 103 0.45 3.55 2.54
CA PHE A 103 -0.67 3.98 1.70
C PHE A 103 -0.29 5.27 1.01
N LYS A 104 -0.21 5.24 -0.31
CA LYS A 104 0.22 6.41 -1.08
C LYS A 104 -0.84 6.81 -2.10
N PHE A 105 -0.85 8.09 -2.40
CA PHE A 105 -1.74 8.67 -3.39
C PHE A 105 -0.92 9.40 -4.44
N CYS A 106 -1.36 9.34 -5.69
CA CYS A 106 -0.67 10.06 -6.75
C CYS A 106 -1.25 11.46 -6.91
N ARG A 107 -0.54 12.29 -7.66
CA ARG A 107 -0.91 13.69 -7.87
C ARG A 107 -2.34 13.84 -8.39
N ALA A 108 -2.77 12.92 -9.26
CA ALA A 108 -4.12 12.98 -9.84
C ALA A 108 -5.23 12.77 -8.81
N GLN A 109 -4.90 12.21 -7.65
CA GLN A 109 -5.89 11.91 -6.61
C GLN A 109 -6.04 13.01 -5.58
N VAL A 110 -5.28 14.09 -5.70
CA VAL A 110 -5.29 15.16 -4.71
C VAL A 110 -5.63 16.49 -5.34
N ARG A 111 -6.07 17.44 -4.50
CA ARG A 111 -6.30 18.83 -4.88
C ARG A 111 -5.54 19.72 -3.93
N PHE A 112 -5.02 20.81 -4.46
CA PHE A 112 -4.37 21.82 -3.63
C PHE A 112 -5.41 22.85 -3.18
N LYS A 113 -5.23 23.30 -1.94
CA LYS A 113 -6.13 24.31 -1.38
C LYS A 113 -5.88 25.68 -1.98
#